data_27c78daafd7b89dc8be0113ad9a2b8af
#
_entry.id   27c78daafd7b89dc8be0113ad9a2b8af
#
_cell.length_a   1.000
_cell.length_b   1.000
_cell.length_c   1.000
_cell.angle_alpha   90.00
_cell.angle_beta   90.00
_cell.angle_gamma   90.00
#
_symmetry.space_group_name_H-M   'P 1'
#
loop_
_entity.id
_entity.type
_entity.pdbx_description
1 polymer ?
#
loop_
_entity_poly.entity_id
_entity_poly.type
_entity_poly.pdbx_seq_one_letter_code
_entity_poly.pdbx_strand_id
1 'polypeptide(L)'
;VYALPLAISELAAGLVWSAIFFQRGWLNSILISLGMIDTPIVWQSAETQWLLITIIVVTEAWRATSIIMIILVAGLQSIPDEYIEAAEVYGATLWQRVRRVILPMLRPALQVALILRVILAIQVFATVIALAGSALTVLADQAYTYSTEILDDNVAAAYASVILFLSIVSSIAILWLLPVKDEQQA
;
A
#
# COMPACT_ATOMS: atom_id res chain seq x y z
N VAL A 1 0.71 1.94 18.34
CA VAL A 1 0.56 3.10 17.44
C VAL A 1 0.53 2.66 15.98
N TYR A 2 1.48 1.81 15.50
CA TYR A 2 1.57 1.42 14.08
C TYR A 2 0.41 0.56 13.56
N ALA A 3 -0.35 -0.11 14.45
CA ALA A 3 -1.49 -0.93 14.06
C ALA A 3 -2.82 -0.14 13.92
N LEU A 4 -2.85 1.14 14.29
CA LEU A 4 -4.05 1.96 14.24
C LEU A 4 -4.71 2.02 12.85
N PRO A 5 -3.96 2.21 11.73
CA PRO A 5 -4.59 2.25 10.42
C PRO A 5 -5.28 0.94 10.00
N LEU A 6 -4.87 -0.20 10.57
CA LEU A 6 -5.49 -1.49 10.29
C LEU A 6 -6.90 -1.62 10.90
N ALA A 7 -7.16 -0.93 12.00
CA ALA A 7 -8.45 -0.97 12.69
C ALA A 7 -9.52 -0.10 11.99
N ILE A 8 -9.12 0.75 11.04
CA ILE A 8 -10.01 1.65 10.32
C ILE A 8 -10.38 1.03 8.98
N SER A 9 -11.68 1.04 8.62
CA SER A 9 -12.12 0.56 7.31
C SER A 9 -11.51 1.42 6.19
N GLU A 10 -11.40 0.84 5.00
CA GLU A 10 -10.86 1.52 3.82
C GLU A 10 -11.64 2.81 3.51
N LEU A 11 -12.97 2.72 3.50
CA LEU A 11 -13.83 3.87 3.26
C LEU A 11 -13.65 4.95 4.33
N ALA A 12 -13.63 4.58 5.61
CA ALA A 12 -13.46 5.54 6.70
C ALA A 12 -12.09 6.24 6.64
N ALA A 13 -11.03 5.51 6.33
CA ALA A 13 -9.72 6.09 6.09
C ALA A 13 -9.75 7.09 4.93
N GLY A 14 -10.35 6.70 3.80
CA GLY A 14 -10.52 7.59 2.65
C GLY A 14 -11.28 8.88 2.99
N LEU A 15 -12.37 8.79 3.76
CA LEU A 15 -13.15 9.95 4.18
C LEU A 15 -12.36 10.89 5.12
N VAL A 16 -11.59 10.34 6.07
CA VAL A 16 -10.73 11.14 6.96
C VAL A 16 -9.68 11.90 6.15
N TRP A 17 -9.00 11.20 5.24
CA TRP A 17 -8.00 11.82 4.40
C TRP A 17 -8.61 12.81 3.40
N SER A 18 -9.82 12.54 2.88
CA SER A 18 -10.58 13.49 2.05
C SER A 18 -10.83 14.79 2.80
N ALA A 19 -11.24 14.73 4.06
CA ALA A 19 -11.44 15.93 4.89
C ALA A 19 -10.14 16.73 5.11
N ILE A 20 -8.99 16.06 5.21
CA ILE A 20 -7.67 16.71 5.33
C ILE A 20 -7.31 17.46 4.04
N PHE A 21 -7.49 16.80 2.88
CA PHE A 21 -7.14 17.33 1.56
C PHE A 21 -8.24 18.16 0.90
N PHE A 22 -9.38 18.35 1.55
CA PHE A 22 -10.43 19.20 1.00
C PHE A 22 -9.93 20.63 0.79
N GLN A 23 -10.47 21.35 -0.19
CA GLN A 23 -10.01 22.71 -0.53
C GLN A 23 -10.05 23.67 0.69
N ARG A 24 -11.09 23.56 1.52
CA ARG A 24 -11.21 24.27 2.80
C ARG A 24 -10.80 23.38 3.99
N GLY A 25 -9.99 22.38 3.72
CA GLY A 25 -9.58 21.39 4.69
C GLY A 25 -8.41 21.86 5.56
N TRP A 26 -8.10 21.02 6.49
CA TRP A 26 -7.08 21.26 7.52
C TRP A 26 -5.69 21.55 6.94
N LEU A 27 -5.27 20.80 5.90
CA LEU A 27 -3.95 20.98 5.29
C LEU A 27 -3.77 22.37 4.67
N ASN A 28 -4.71 22.81 3.85
CA ASN A 28 -4.66 24.16 3.26
C ASN A 28 -4.70 25.26 4.33
N SER A 29 -5.48 25.09 5.38
CA SER A 29 -5.54 26.05 6.49
C SER A 29 -4.18 26.21 7.17
N ILE A 30 -3.45 25.12 7.39
CA ILE A 30 -2.07 25.16 7.95
C ILE A 30 -1.11 25.83 6.97
N LEU A 31 -1.11 25.42 5.71
CA LEU A 31 -0.19 25.97 4.70
C LEU A 31 -0.37 27.49 4.53
N ILE A 32 -1.60 27.98 4.56
CA ILE A 32 -1.91 29.42 4.51
C ILE A 32 -1.43 30.10 5.79
N SER A 33 -1.69 29.54 6.96
CA SER A 33 -1.27 30.12 8.25
C SER A 33 0.25 30.21 8.41
N LEU A 34 1.00 29.30 7.76
CA LEU A 34 2.46 29.32 7.72
C LEU A 34 3.03 30.22 6.62
N GLY A 35 2.18 30.86 5.81
CA GLY A 35 2.60 31.71 4.69
C GLY A 35 3.27 30.94 3.54
N MET A 36 3.02 29.64 3.44
CA MET A 36 3.61 28.79 2.38
C MET A 36 2.82 28.87 1.06
N ILE A 37 1.53 29.19 1.13
CA ILE A 37 0.66 29.38 -0.02
C ILE A 37 -0.28 30.59 0.24
N ASP A 38 -0.59 31.33 -0.82
CA ASP A 38 -1.51 32.47 -0.76
C ASP A 38 -2.96 32.08 -1.05
N THR A 39 -3.15 30.99 -1.81
CA THR A 39 -4.48 30.50 -2.21
C THR A 39 -4.59 29.00 -1.94
N PRO A 40 -5.81 28.51 -1.56
CA PRO A 40 -6.02 27.10 -1.28
C PRO A 40 -5.77 26.23 -2.53
N ILE A 41 -5.00 25.18 -2.37
CA ILE A 41 -4.76 24.18 -3.44
C ILE A 41 -6.00 23.29 -3.58
N VAL A 42 -6.44 23.06 -4.82
CA VAL A 42 -7.52 22.11 -5.11
C VAL A 42 -6.88 20.72 -5.33
N TRP A 43 -6.80 19.95 -4.26
CA TRP A 43 -6.17 18.64 -4.26
C TRP A 43 -6.99 17.56 -5.00
N GLN A 44 -8.32 17.67 -4.90
CA GLN A 44 -9.29 16.69 -5.39
C GLN A 44 -9.96 17.18 -6.69
N SER A 45 -9.17 17.42 -7.75
CA SER A 45 -9.66 17.88 -9.03
C SER A 45 -9.31 16.92 -10.16
N ALA A 46 -10.27 16.72 -11.06
CA ALA A 46 -10.04 15.97 -12.29
C ALA A 46 -9.02 16.66 -13.23
N GLU A 47 -8.89 18.00 -13.13
CA GLU A 47 -7.91 18.77 -13.93
C GLU A 47 -6.47 18.54 -13.46
N THR A 48 -6.28 18.20 -12.18
CA THR A 48 -4.95 17.93 -11.58
C THR A 48 -4.85 16.48 -11.13
N GLN A 49 -5.05 15.53 -12.06
CA GLN A 49 -5.06 14.09 -11.75
C GLN A 49 -3.80 13.60 -11.02
N TRP A 50 -2.64 14.19 -11.29
CA TRP A 50 -1.41 13.80 -10.60
C TRP A 50 -1.45 14.10 -9.08
N LEU A 51 -2.06 15.23 -8.67
CA LEU A 51 -2.29 15.54 -7.25
C LEU A 51 -3.25 14.53 -6.63
N LEU A 52 -4.34 14.24 -7.32
CA LEU A 52 -5.34 13.28 -6.88
C LEU A 52 -4.73 11.87 -6.70
N ILE A 53 -3.94 11.41 -7.65
CA ILE A 53 -3.20 10.15 -7.54
C ILE A 53 -2.23 10.19 -6.35
N THR A 54 -1.54 11.30 -6.16
CA THR A 54 -0.58 11.45 -5.04
C THR A 54 -1.26 11.30 -3.69
N ILE A 55 -2.41 11.94 -3.47
CA ILE A 55 -3.13 11.82 -2.18
C ILE A 55 -3.67 10.41 -1.96
N ILE A 56 -4.13 9.73 -3.02
CA ILE A 56 -4.56 8.32 -2.95
C ILE A 56 -3.36 7.44 -2.55
N VAL A 57 -2.21 7.61 -3.20
CA VAL A 57 -0.99 6.85 -2.90
C VAL A 57 -0.53 7.09 -1.46
N VAL A 58 -0.55 8.33 -0.98
CA VAL A 58 -0.18 8.68 0.42
C VAL A 58 -1.13 8.01 1.41
N THR A 59 -2.44 8.06 1.16
CA THR A 59 -3.46 7.43 2.01
C THR A 59 -3.26 5.91 2.05
N GLU A 60 -3.06 5.28 0.88
CA GLU A 60 -2.84 3.84 0.78
C GLU A 60 -1.49 3.40 1.37
N ALA A 61 -0.43 4.20 1.23
CA ALA A 61 0.86 3.93 1.86
C ALA A 61 0.75 3.98 3.38
N TRP A 62 0.02 4.96 3.93
CA TRP A 62 -0.24 5.04 5.37
C TRP A 62 -1.00 3.80 5.89
N ARG A 63 -2.06 3.38 5.20
CA ARG A 63 -2.81 2.17 5.55
C ARG A 63 -1.95 0.90 5.45
N ALA A 64 -1.21 0.77 4.35
CA ALA A 64 -0.36 -0.39 4.09
C ALA A 64 0.77 -0.54 5.12
N THR A 65 1.27 0.56 5.67
CA THR A 65 2.35 0.55 6.66
C THR A 65 2.02 -0.36 7.84
N SER A 66 0.77 -0.38 8.30
CA SER A 66 0.35 -1.19 9.45
C SER A 66 0.52 -2.69 9.22
N ILE A 67 -0.02 -3.21 8.12
CA ILE A 67 0.03 -4.65 7.84
C ILE A 67 1.45 -5.09 7.48
N ILE A 68 2.15 -4.27 6.69
CA ILE A 68 3.55 -4.55 6.30
C ILE A 68 4.44 -4.57 7.53
N MET A 69 4.29 -3.62 8.47
CA MET A 69 5.06 -3.59 9.71
C MET A 69 4.83 -4.84 10.55
N ILE A 70 3.58 -5.32 10.68
CA ILE A 70 3.28 -6.54 11.43
C ILE A 70 4.00 -7.75 10.81
N ILE A 71 3.92 -7.91 9.49
CA ILE A 71 4.56 -9.02 8.77
C ILE A 71 6.08 -8.96 8.92
N LEU A 72 6.68 -7.77 8.74
CA LEU A 72 8.13 -7.61 8.84
C LEU A 72 8.64 -7.77 10.27
N VAL A 73 7.92 -7.28 11.28
CA VAL A 73 8.30 -7.49 12.69
C VAL A 73 8.22 -8.97 13.05
N ALA A 74 7.17 -9.68 12.65
CA ALA A 74 7.08 -11.13 12.85
C ALA A 74 8.22 -11.87 12.14
N GLY A 75 8.55 -11.48 10.92
CA GLY A 75 9.70 -12.02 10.19
C GLY A 75 11.04 -11.73 10.87
N LEU A 76 11.23 -10.53 11.41
CA LEU A 76 12.44 -10.19 12.18
C LEU A 76 12.57 -11.01 13.45
N GLN A 77 11.46 -11.22 14.18
CA GLN A 77 11.45 -12.02 15.40
C GLN A 77 11.70 -13.52 15.16
N SER A 78 11.54 -13.99 13.92
CA SER A 78 11.84 -15.37 13.56
C SER A 78 13.34 -15.62 13.26
N ILE A 79 14.15 -14.56 13.18
CA ILE A 79 15.60 -14.68 12.95
C ILE A 79 16.27 -15.02 14.30
N PRO A 80 16.97 -16.15 14.43
CA PRO A 80 17.72 -16.49 15.64
C PRO A 80 18.80 -15.44 15.95
N ASP A 81 18.90 -15.04 17.20
CA ASP A 81 19.87 -14.02 17.67
C ASP A 81 21.32 -14.44 17.40
N GLU A 82 21.59 -15.76 17.38
CA GLU A 82 22.89 -16.33 17.11
C GLU A 82 23.54 -15.80 15.79
N TYR A 83 22.75 -15.56 14.75
CA TYR A 83 23.26 -14.99 13.47
C TYR A 83 23.68 -13.54 13.62
N ILE A 84 22.98 -12.78 14.46
CA ILE A 84 23.27 -11.37 14.71
C ILE A 84 24.51 -11.26 15.60
N GLU A 85 24.57 -12.06 16.67
CA GLU A 85 25.71 -12.14 17.59
C GLU A 85 26.98 -12.62 16.90
N ALA A 86 26.88 -13.66 16.07
CA ALA A 86 28.02 -14.11 15.27
C ALA A 86 28.56 -12.99 14.37
N ALA A 87 27.68 -12.27 13.69
CA ALA A 87 28.10 -11.13 12.85
C ALA A 87 28.78 -10.02 13.68
N GLU A 88 28.36 -9.79 14.93
CA GLU A 88 29.00 -8.84 15.84
C GLU A 88 30.41 -9.29 16.25
N VAL A 89 30.57 -10.56 16.58
CA VAL A 89 31.87 -11.13 16.93
C VAL A 89 32.87 -10.98 15.78
N TYR A 90 32.41 -11.12 14.53
CA TYR A 90 33.23 -10.89 13.33
C TYR A 90 33.42 -9.40 12.99
N GLY A 91 32.99 -8.47 13.85
CA GLY A 91 33.19 -7.04 13.69
C GLY A 91 32.32 -6.38 12.62
N ALA A 92 31.20 -7.00 12.23
CA ALA A 92 30.29 -6.42 11.26
C ALA A 92 29.62 -5.16 11.80
N THR A 93 29.67 -4.07 11.02
CA THR A 93 28.93 -2.84 11.32
C THR A 93 27.42 -3.07 11.24
N LEU A 94 26.60 -2.24 11.87
CA LEU A 94 25.14 -2.35 11.86
C LEU A 94 24.59 -2.41 10.43
N TRP A 95 25.10 -1.59 9.51
CA TRP A 95 24.69 -1.61 8.11
C TRP A 95 25.05 -2.93 7.40
N GLN A 96 26.23 -3.50 7.72
CA GLN A 96 26.66 -4.80 7.18
C GLN A 96 25.76 -5.93 7.71
N ARG A 97 25.40 -5.91 9.00
CA ARG A 97 24.45 -6.87 9.59
C ARG A 97 23.08 -6.80 8.92
N VAL A 98 22.52 -5.59 8.77
CA VAL A 98 21.23 -5.41 8.11
C VAL A 98 21.28 -5.93 6.66
N ARG A 99 22.28 -5.54 5.88
CA ARG A 99 22.32 -5.85 4.44
C ARG A 99 22.72 -7.28 4.13
N ARG A 100 23.60 -7.89 4.95
CA ARG A 100 24.20 -9.21 4.64
C ARG A 100 23.61 -10.35 5.45
N VAL A 101 22.97 -10.08 6.58
CA VAL A 101 22.39 -11.10 7.46
C VAL A 101 20.87 -10.94 7.52
N ILE A 102 20.39 -9.82 8.07
CA ILE A 102 18.97 -9.63 8.37
C ILE A 102 18.13 -9.59 7.08
N LEU A 103 18.51 -8.78 6.10
CA LEU A 103 17.72 -8.59 4.87
C LEU A 103 17.58 -9.88 4.04
N PRO A 104 18.64 -10.70 3.85
CA PRO A 104 18.49 -12.00 3.20
C PRO A 104 17.60 -12.97 3.97
N MET A 105 17.71 -13.03 5.29
CA MET A 105 16.87 -13.90 6.13
C MET A 105 15.42 -13.41 6.20
N LEU A 106 15.18 -12.11 6.01
CA LEU A 106 13.85 -11.50 6.00
C LEU A 106 13.13 -11.66 4.64
N ARG A 107 13.81 -12.17 3.60
CA ARG A 107 13.22 -12.32 2.25
C ARG A 107 11.86 -13.04 2.23
N PRO A 108 11.62 -14.13 2.98
CA PRO A 108 10.30 -14.77 2.99
C PRO A 108 9.20 -13.84 3.48
N ALA A 109 9.45 -13.11 4.57
CA ALA A 109 8.49 -12.15 5.09
C ALA A 109 8.27 -10.96 4.14
N LEU A 110 9.32 -10.45 3.50
CA LEU A 110 9.23 -9.43 2.46
C LEU A 110 8.41 -9.89 1.26
N GLN A 111 8.61 -11.13 0.81
CA GLN A 111 7.87 -11.71 -0.30
C GLN A 111 6.37 -11.77 0.02
N VAL A 112 5.99 -12.28 1.19
CA VAL A 112 4.59 -12.32 1.63
C VAL A 112 3.99 -10.90 1.73
N ALA A 113 4.71 -9.96 2.33
CA ALA A 113 4.27 -8.58 2.47
C ALA A 113 4.04 -7.91 1.11
N LEU A 114 4.94 -8.12 0.15
CA LEU A 114 4.83 -7.55 -1.20
C LEU A 114 3.68 -8.16 -2.00
N ILE A 115 3.52 -9.49 -1.96
CA ILE A 115 2.42 -10.18 -2.64
C ILE A 115 1.08 -9.64 -2.11
N LEU A 116 0.91 -9.63 -0.80
CA LEU A 116 -0.31 -9.13 -0.17
C LEU A 116 -0.56 -7.66 -0.55
N ARG A 117 0.48 -6.81 -0.50
CA ARG A 117 0.34 -5.39 -0.83
C ARG A 117 -0.05 -5.15 -2.29
N VAL A 118 0.53 -5.90 -3.22
CA VAL A 118 0.21 -5.75 -4.64
C VAL A 118 -1.22 -6.21 -4.93
N ILE A 119 -1.66 -7.32 -4.36
CA ILE A 119 -3.05 -7.78 -4.50
C ILE A 119 -4.02 -6.70 -3.99
N LEU A 120 -3.80 -6.18 -2.77
CA LEU A 120 -4.63 -5.13 -2.19
C LEU A 120 -4.57 -3.82 -2.99
N ALA A 121 -3.44 -3.49 -3.61
CA ALA A 121 -3.31 -2.30 -4.43
C ALA A 121 -4.10 -2.38 -5.75
N ILE A 122 -4.15 -3.57 -6.37
CA ILE A 122 -4.94 -3.78 -7.60
C ILE A 122 -6.45 -3.74 -7.31
N GLN A 123 -6.85 -4.10 -6.10
CA GLN A 123 -8.24 -4.14 -5.66
C GLN A 123 -8.70 -2.83 -4.99
N VAL A 124 -7.88 -1.80 -4.96
CA VAL A 124 -8.24 -0.52 -4.32
C VAL A 124 -9.52 0.04 -4.93
N PHE A 125 -10.49 0.37 -4.07
CA PHE A 125 -11.82 0.82 -4.46
C PHE A 125 -12.34 1.93 -3.55
N ALA A 126 -12.62 1.62 -2.28
CA ALA A 126 -13.30 2.52 -1.37
C ALA A 126 -12.50 3.79 -1.05
N THR A 127 -11.16 3.69 -0.97
CA THR A 127 -10.28 4.87 -0.82
C THR A 127 -10.38 5.79 -2.04
N VAL A 128 -10.42 5.21 -3.26
CA VAL A 128 -10.51 6.00 -4.50
C VAL A 128 -11.86 6.71 -4.58
N ILE A 129 -12.96 6.02 -4.30
CA ILE A 129 -14.30 6.65 -4.27
C ILE A 129 -14.36 7.78 -3.24
N ALA A 130 -13.81 7.56 -2.04
CA ALA A 130 -13.85 8.56 -0.97
C ALA A 130 -13.02 9.82 -1.29
N LEU A 131 -11.90 9.69 -2.00
CA LEU A 131 -10.99 10.79 -2.31
C LEU A 131 -11.28 11.44 -3.66
N ALA A 132 -11.61 10.65 -4.66
CA ALA A 132 -11.72 11.07 -6.05
C ALA A 132 -13.17 11.14 -6.55
N GLY A 133 -14.09 10.42 -5.94
CA GLY A 133 -15.45 10.29 -6.48
C GLY A 133 -15.40 9.79 -7.93
N SER A 134 -16.04 10.54 -8.82
CA SER A 134 -16.04 10.26 -10.27
C SER A 134 -14.86 10.86 -11.04
N ALA A 135 -13.94 11.58 -10.36
CA ALA A 135 -12.80 12.24 -11.02
C ALA A 135 -11.69 11.27 -11.43
N LEU A 136 -11.65 10.07 -10.84
CA LEU A 136 -10.72 9.02 -11.17
C LEU A 136 -11.41 7.67 -11.09
N THR A 137 -11.37 6.91 -12.17
CA THR A 137 -11.92 5.55 -12.23
C THR A 137 -10.82 4.51 -12.16
N VAL A 138 -11.05 3.44 -11.38
CA VAL A 138 -10.18 2.27 -11.27
C VAL A 138 -10.93 1.01 -11.68
N LEU A 139 -10.21 -0.09 -11.92
CA LEU A 139 -10.83 -1.34 -12.39
C LEU A 139 -11.91 -1.86 -11.44
N ALA A 140 -11.68 -1.78 -10.13
CA ALA A 140 -12.62 -2.23 -9.12
C ALA A 140 -13.90 -1.37 -9.08
N ASP A 141 -13.77 -0.06 -9.29
CA ASP A 141 -14.89 0.86 -9.42
C ASP A 141 -15.75 0.53 -10.65
N GLN A 142 -15.13 0.29 -11.80
CA GLN A 142 -15.84 -0.11 -13.01
C GLN A 142 -16.58 -1.45 -12.82
N ALA A 143 -15.91 -2.45 -12.22
CA ALA A 143 -16.56 -3.73 -11.93
C ALA A 143 -17.81 -3.54 -11.05
N TYR A 144 -17.71 -2.68 -10.03
CA TYR A 144 -18.84 -2.36 -9.14
C TYR A 144 -19.96 -1.62 -9.87
N THR A 145 -19.64 -0.57 -10.62
CA THR A 145 -20.63 0.25 -11.36
C THR A 145 -21.39 -0.60 -12.39
N TYR A 146 -20.69 -1.42 -13.16
CA TYR A 146 -21.35 -2.31 -14.12
C TYR A 146 -22.25 -3.38 -13.46
N SER A 147 -21.87 -3.87 -12.28
CA SER A 147 -22.70 -4.85 -11.56
C SER A 147 -23.90 -4.24 -10.87
N THR A 148 -23.80 -3.00 -10.32
CA THR A 148 -24.83 -2.44 -9.43
C THR A 148 -25.67 -1.36 -10.08
N GLU A 149 -25.09 -0.53 -10.97
CA GLU A 149 -25.79 0.62 -11.56
C GLU A 149 -26.25 0.32 -13.00
N ILE A 150 -25.38 -0.29 -13.81
CA ILE A 150 -25.66 -0.60 -15.22
C ILE A 150 -26.36 -1.96 -15.35
N LEU A 151 -26.16 -2.84 -14.37
CA LEU A 151 -26.73 -4.21 -14.31
C LEU A 151 -26.29 -5.08 -15.50
N ASP A 152 -25.04 -4.89 -15.96
CA ASP A 152 -24.39 -5.74 -16.95
C ASP A 152 -23.33 -6.62 -16.30
N ASP A 153 -23.78 -7.77 -15.80
CA ASP A 153 -22.92 -8.73 -15.11
C ASP A 153 -21.81 -9.29 -15.99
N ASN A 154 -21.98 -9.33 -17.31
CA ASN A 154 -20.94 -9.84 -18.22
C ASN A 154 -19.74 -8.89 -18.26
N VAL A 155 -19.99 -7.60 -18.36
CA VAL A 155 -18.93 -6.58 -18.35
C VAL A 155 -18.31 -6.48 -16.95
N ALA A 156 -19.11 -6.53 -15.89
CA ALA A 156 -18.60 -6.58 -14.52
C ALA A 156 -17.65 -7.77 -14.29
N ALA A 157 -18.06 -8.97 -14.77
CA ALA A 157 -17.22 -10.17 -14.69
C ALA A 157 -15.93 -10.05 -15.51
N ALA A 158 -15.96 -9.34 -16.66
CA ALA A 158 -14.76 -9.07 -17.45
C ALA A 158 -13.74 -8.21 -16.66
N TYR A 159 -14.19 -7.12 -16.01
CA TYR A 159 -13.33 -6.31 -15.15
C TYR A 159 -12.76 -7.10 -13.96
N ALA A 160 -13.60 -7.89 -13.29
CA ALA A 160 -13.17 -8.77 -12.20
C ALA A 160 -12.13 -9.80 -12.67
N SER A 161 -12.28 -10.36 -13.87
CA SER A 161 -11.33 -11.30 -14.48
C SER A 161 -9.98 -10.62 -14.78
N VAL A 162 -9.98 -9.37 -15.22
CA VAL A 162 -8.75 -8.59 -15.43
C VAL A 162 -8.04 -8.33 -14.09
N ILE A 163 -8.78 -7.95 -13.05
CA ILE A 163 -8.22 -7.76 -11.69
C ILE A 163 -7.59 -9.07 -11.19
N LEU A 164 -8.26 -10.19 -11.34
CA LEU A 164 -7.77 -11.51 -10.95
C LEU A 164 -6.49 -11.87 -11.73
N PHE A 165 -6.49 -11.69 -13.04
CA PHE A 165 -5.35 -11.96 -13.91
C PHE A 165 -4.13 -11.11 -13.51
N LEU A 166 -4.31 -9.81 -13.32
CA LEU A 166 -3.23 -8.91 -12.88
C LEU A 166 -2.69 -9.30 -11.52
N SER A 167 -3.56 -9.70 -10.58
CA SER A 167 -3.16 -10.15 -9.24
C SER A 167 -2.31 -11.42 -9.30
N ILE A 168 -2.72 -12.40 -10.12
CA ILE A 168 -1.97 -13.64 -10.31
C ILE A 168 -0.61 -13.36 -10.96
N VAL A 169 -0.58 -12.62 -12.05
CA VAL A 169 0.65 -12.30 -12.78
C VAL A 169 1.63 -11.55 -11.88
N SER A 170 1.15 -10.54 -11.14
CA SER A 170 1.98 -9.77 -10.22
C SER A 170 2.52 -10.63 -9.08
N SER A 171 1.72 -11.55 -8.54
CA SER A 171 2.15 -12.47 -7.48
C SER A 171 3.22 -13.42 -7.98
N ILE A 172 3.06 -14.01 -9.16
CA ILE A 172 4.06 -14.87 -9.80
C ILE A 172 5.35 -14.08 -10.08
N ALA A 173 5.23 -12.84 -10.56
CA ALA A 173 6.40 -11.98 -10.80
C ALA A 173 7.19 -11.72 -9.51
N ILE A 174 6.52 -11.47 -8.38
CA ILE A 174 7.19 -11.29 -7.08
C ILE A 174 7.89 -12.57 -6.63
N LEU A 175 7.24 -13.73 -6.78
CA LEU A 175 7.86 -15.03 -6.48
C LEU A 175 9.13 -15.26 -7.29
N TRP A 176 9.15 -14.83 -8.54
CA TRP A 176 10.31 -14.95 -9.43
C TRP A 176 11.43 -13.96 -9.10
N LEU A 177 11.08 -12.72 -8.74
CA LEU A 177 12.04 -11.66 -8.43
C LEU A 177 12.70 -11.83 -7.06
N LEU A 178 12.00 -12.45 -6.11
CA LEU A 178 12.47 -12.67 -4.75
C LEU A 178 12.46 -14.18 -4.41
N PRO A 179 13.26 -15.01 -5.08
CA PRO A 179 13.25 -16.44 -4.79
C PRO A 179 13.72 -16.68 -3.35
N VAL A 180 12.91 -17.39 -2.59
CA VAL A 180 13.27 -17.91 -1.27
C VAL A 180 13.96 -19.25 -1.51
N LYS A 181 15.22 -19.37 -1.11
CA LYS A 181 15.91 -20.68 -1.11
C LYS A 181 15.40 -21.43 0.12
N ASP A 182 14.77 -22.57 -0.11
CA ASP A 182 14.47 -23.51 0.96
C ASP A 182 15.80 -24.09 1.50
N GLU A 183 16.25 -23.60 2.65
CA GLU A 183 17.40 -24.16 3.37
C GLU A 183 17.09 -25.52 4.06
N GLN A 184 15.96 -26.14 3.75
CA GLN A 184 15.55 -27.44 4.33
C GLN A 184 16.12 -28.65 3.60
N GLN A 185 17.10 -28.49 2.70
CA GLN A 185 17.77 -29.62 2.00
C GLN A 185 19.26 -29.72 2.29
N ALA A 186 19.69 -29.46 3.51
CA ALA A 186 21.04 -29.79 3.95
C ALA A 186 21.00 -30.61 5.24
#